data_5113d08679438c2bfe9abb3f6eaa8bb7
#
_entry.id   5113d08679438c2bfe9abb3f6eaa8bb7
#
_cell.length_a   1.000
_cell.length_b   1.000
_cell.length_c   1.000
_cell.angle_alpha   90.00
_cell.angle_beta   90.00
_cell.angle_gamma   90.00
#
_symmetry.space_group_name_H-M   'P 1'
#
loop_
_entity.id
_entity.type
_entity.pdbx_description
1 polymer ?
#
loop_
_entity_poly.entity_id
_entity_poly.type
_entity_poly.pdbx_seq_one_letter_code
_entity_poly.pdbx_strand_id
1 'polypeptide(L)'
;MWLLTPGGFYSIVQKRGEEDLCLRARVAADLDRLRDRYLPALSATVETPGGDYRYRAWASHAAVAEALATIARELDYDNFKDEVARTDSNRAHAHHDVWEVLGKLQPGGPYGAGE
;
A
#
# COMPACT_ATOMS: atom_id res chain seq x y z
N MET A 1 -3.44 7.46 -4.13
CA MET A 1 -4.13 6.40 -3.36
C MET A 1 -3.11 5.69 -2.48
N TRP A 2 -3.42 5.50 -1.23
CA TRP A 2 -2.64 4.63 -0.36
C TRP A 2 -3.32 3.28 -0.30
N LEU A 3 -2.54 2.24 -0.49
CA LEU A 3 -3.03 0.87 -0.43
C LEU A 3 -2.18 0.11 0.59
N LEU A 4 -2.83 -0.35 1.66
CA LEU A 4 -2.20 -1.19 2.68
C LEU A 4 -2.76 -2.60 2.56
N THR A 5 -1.88 -3.55 2.27
CA THR A 5 -2.23 -4.97 2.19
C THR A 5 -1.37 -5.74 3.18
N PRO A 6 -1.71 -7.00 3.49
CA PRO A 6 -0.81 -7.80 4.32
C PRO A 6 0.60 -7.94 3.73
N GLY A 7 0.74 -7.81 2.41
CA GLY A 7 2.03 -7.92 1.73
C GLY A 7 2.81 -6.64 1.58
N GLY A 8 2.23 -5.47 1.83
CA GLY A 8 2.96 -4.23 1.67
C GLY A 8 2.13 -2.98 1.76
N PHE A 9 2.83 -1.85 1.73
CA PHE A 9 2.23 -0.53 1.66
C PHE A 9 2.69 0.17 0.38
N TYR A 10 1.72 0.70 -0.36
CA TYR A 10 1.97 1.33 -1.65
C TYR A 10 1.28 2.69 -1.72
N SER A 11 1.98 3.68 -2.28
CA SER A 11 1.39 4.96 -2.66
C SER A 11 1.31 4.99 -4.18
N ILE A 12 0.11 5.02 -4.71
CA ILE A 12 -0.13 4.88 -6.15
C ILE A 12 -0.66 6.20 -6.68
N VAL A 13 0.05 6.75 -7.66
CA VAL A 13 -0.31 8.04 -8.26
C VAL A 13 -0.10 7.98 -9.77
N GLN A 14 -0.71 8.92 -10.47
CA GLN A 14 -0.38 9.19 -11.86
C GLN A 14 0.40 10.50 -11.89
N LYS A 15 1.69 10.42 -12.24
CA LYS A 15 2.51 11.60 -12.32
C LYS A 15 2.10 12.45 -13.52
N ARG A 16 2.22 13.76 -13.38
CA ARG A 16 1.89 14.66 -14.47
C ARG A 16 2.75 14.35 -15.70
N GLY A 17 2.11 14.18 -16.85
CA GLY A 17 2.80 13.89 -18.10
C GLY A 17 3.07 12.41 -18.35
N GLU A 18 2.69 11.51 -17.42
CA GLU A 18 2.86 10.07 -17.57
C GLU A 18 1.51 9.41 -17.77
N GLU A 19 1.44 8.41 -18.65
CA GLU A 19 0.22 7.64 -18.86
C GLU A 19 0.05 6.56 -17.80
N ASP A 20 1.14 5.93 -17.40
CA ASP A 20 1.12 4.82 -16.45
C ASP A 20 1.02 5.33 -15.01
N LEU A 21 0.54 4.44 -14.15
CA LEU A 21 0.57 4.68 -12.72
C LEU A 21 1.96 4.44 -12.17
N CYS A 22 2.37 5.30 -11.25
CA CYS A 22 3.61 5.14 -10.50
C CYS A 22 3.26 4.54 -9.13
N LEU A 23 3.80 3.35 -8.85
CA LEU A 23 3.62 2.67 -7.58
C LEU A 23 4.87 2.90 -6.74
N ARG A 24 4.70 3.54 -5.61
CA ARG A 24 5.81 3.95 -4.74
C ARG A 24 5.75 3.17 -3.44
N ALA A 25 6.91 2.76 -2.95
CA ALA A 25 7.00 2.02 -1.70
C ALA A 25 8.21 2.48 -0.89
N ARG A 26 8.17 2.23 0.40
CA ARG A 26 9.27 2.50 1.31
C ARG A 26 10.21 1.32 1.43
N VAL A 27 9.72 0.12 1.07
CA VAL A 27 10.46 -1.14 1.16
C VAL A 27 10.46 -1.79 -0.22
N ALA A 28 11.64 -2.09 -0.76
CA ALA A 28 11.76 -2.69 -2.09
C ALA A 28 11.00 -4.01 -2.19
N ALA A 29 11.06 -4.82 -1.13
CA ALA A 29 10.41 -6.13 -1.10
C ALA A 29 8.88 -6.03 -1.26
N ASP A 30 8.28 -4.90 -0.88
CA ASP A 30 6.84 -4.71 -1.09
C ASP A 30 6.50 -4.70 -2.58
N LEU A 31 7.30 -4.01 -3.39
CA LEU A 31 7.10 -4.00 -4.85
C LEU A 31 7.39 -5.36 -5.46
N ASP A 32 8.42 -6.05 -4.97
CA ASP A 32 8.75 -7.40 -5.46
C ASP A 32 7.60 -8.36 -5.23
N ARG A 33 7.00 -8.35 -4.03
CA ARG A 33 5.87 -9.23 -3.72
C ARG A 33 4.65 -8.89 -4.57
N LEU A 34 4.37 -7.61 -4.78
CA LEU A 34 3.25 -7.21 -5.62
C LEU A 34 3.44 -7.70 -7.05
N ARG A 35 4.65 -7.52 -7.58
CA ARG A 35 4.98 -7.97 -8.95
C ARG A 35 4.84 -9.47 -9.09
N ASP A 36 5.41 -10.20 -8.15
CA ASP A 36 5.46 -11.66 -8.24
C ASP A 36 4.09 -12.30 -8.10
N ARG A 37 3.25 -11.73 -7.24
CA ARG A 37 1.98 -12.38 -6.90
C ARG A 37 0.79 -11.84 -7.68
N TYR A 38 0.76 -10.55 -7.97
CA TYR A 38 -0.46 -9.92 -8.51
C TYR A 38 -0.23 -9.09 -9.76
N LEU A 39 0.94 -8.51 -9.94
CA LEU A 39 1.17 -7.51 -10.98
C LEU A 39 2.45 -7.81 -11.74
N PRO A 40 2.46 -8.89 -12.56
CA PRO A 40 3.68 -9.25 -13.30
C PRO A 40 4.10 -8.19 -14.32
N ALA A 41 3.19 -7.34 -14.75
CA ALA A 41 3.50 -6.25 -15.68
C ALA A 41 4.20 -5.05 -15.01
N LEU A 42 4.34 -5.05 -13.68
CA LEU A 42 5.03 -3.97 -12.99
C LEU A 42 6.49 -3.90 -13.43
N SER A 43 6.94 -2.70 -13.80
CA SER A 43 8.31 -2.49 -14.26
C SER A 43 9.34 -2.85 -13.18
N ALA A 44 10.60 -2.94 -13.59
CA ALA A 44 11.69 -3.09 -12.63
C ALA A 44 11.67 -1.93 -11.63
N THR A 45 12.05 -2.23 -10.39
CA THR A 45 12.08 -1.23 -9.33
C THR A 45 13.23 -0.27 -9.55
N VAL A 46 12.93 1.03 -9.44
CA VAL A 46 13.93 2.09 -9.49
C VAL A 46 14.10 2.63 -8.07
N GLU A 47 15.33 2.75 -7.64
CA GLU A 47 15.65 3.34 -6.34
C GLU A 47 15.84 4.85 -6.51
N THR A 48 15.20 5.62 -5.61
CA THR A 48 15.26 7.08 -5.61
C THR A 48 15.77 7.53 -4.24
N PRO A 49 17.08 7.52 -4.00
CA PRO A 49 17.64 7.90 -2.69
C PRO A 49 17.26 9.34 -2.35
N GLY A 50 16.90 9.55 -1.10
CA GLY A 50 16.54 10.89 -0.62
C GLY A 50 15.10 11.30 -0.86
N GLY A 51 14.31 10.52 -1.62
CA GLY A 51 12.90 10.77 -1.79
C GLY A 51 12.09 10.27 -0.60
N ASP A 52 10.87 10.77 -0.47
CA ASP A 52 9.94 10.31 0.56
C ASP A 52 9.53 8.85 0.37
N TYR A 53 9.51 8.38 -0.87
CA TYR A 53 9.36 6.97 -1.23
C TYR A 53 10.61 6.55 -1.99
N ARG A 54 11.40 5.69 -1.38
CA ARG A 54 12.70 5.31 -1.92
C ARG A 54 12.60 4.45 -3.19
N TYR A 55 11.52 3.68 -3.33
CA TYR A 55 11.38 2.70 -4.41
C TYR A 55 10.16 2.97 -5.24
N ARG A 56 10.29 2.85 -6.56
CA ARG A 56 9.23 3.16 -7.52
C ARG A 56 9.24 2.17 -8.66
N ALA A 57 8.05 1.91 -9.20
CA ALA A 57 7.86 1.09 -10.39
C ALA A 57 6.56 1.53 -11.06
N TRP A 58 6.36 1.15 -12.31
CA TRP A 58 5.25 1.64 -13.12
C TRP A 58 4.47 0.50 -13.74
N ALA A 59 3.17 0.70 -13.92
CA ALA A 59 2.29 -0.20 -14.62
C ALA A 59 1.09 0.58 -15.14
N SER A 60 0.41 0.02 -16.17
CA SER A 60 -0.77 0.66 -16.73
C SER A 60 -1.94 0.64 -15.74
N HIS A 61 -2.90 1.55 -15.95
CA HIS A 61 -4.14 1.55 -15.18
C HIS A 61 -4.83 0.19 -15.24
N ALA A 62 -4.90 -0.42 -16.43
CA ALA A 62 -5.57 -1.70 -16.60
C ALA A 62 -4.88 -2.82 -15.80
N ALA A 63 -3.56 -2.87 -15.83
CA ALA A 63 -2.80 -3.88 -15.08
C ALA A 63 -2.99 -3.71 -13.57
N VAL A 64 -2.93 -2.48 -13.07
CA VAL A 64 -3.15 -2.21 -11.65
C VAL A 64 -4.57 -2.58 -11.25
N ALA A 65 -5.57 -2.23 -12.08
CA ALA A 65 -6.97 -2.58 -11.81
C ALA A 65 -7.15 -4.09 -11.65
N GLU A 66 -6.54 -4.88 -12.53
CA GLU A 66 -6.61 -6.35 -12.44
C GLU A 66 -5.94 -6.87 -11.17
N ALA A 67 -4.79 -6.30 -10.80
CA ALA A 67 -4.10 -6.68 -9.57
C ALA A 67 -4.98 -6.40 -8.35
N LEU A 68 -5.59 -5.21 -8.28
CA LEU A 68 -6.47 -4.84 -7.17
C LEU A 68 -7.70 -5.75 -7.11
N ALA A 69 -8.26 -6.11 -8.26
CA ALA A 69 -9.40 -7.03 -8.33
C ALA A 69 -9.03 -8.40 -7.74
N THR A 70 -7.87 -8.92 -8.09
CA THR A 70 -7.41 -10.21 -7.56
C THR A 70 -7.17 -10.13 -6.05
N ILE A 71 -6.52 -9.08 -5.58
CA ILE A 71 -6.30 -8.86 -4.15
C ILE A 71 -7.64 -8.86 -3.40
N ALA A 72 -8.63 -8.14 -3.93
CA ALA A 72 -9.95 -8.07 -3.32
C ALA A 72 -10.66 -9.42 -3.30
N ARG A 73 -10.56 -10.20 -4.38
CA ARG A 73 -11.19 -11.53 -4.47
C ARG A 73 -10.59 -12.53 -3.48
N GLU A 74 -9.30 -12.39 -3.17
CA GLU A 74 -8.60 -13.30 -2.28
C GLU A 74 -8.70 -12.91 -0.81
N LEU A 75 -9.26 -11.75 -0.51
CA LEU A 75 -9.32 -11.24 0.85
C LEU A 75 -10.21 -12.15 1.70
N ASP A 76 -9.66 -12.69 2.80
CA ASP A 76 -10.35 -13.69 3.63
C ASP A 76 -10.17 -13.46 5.15
N TYR A 77 -9.60 -12.33 5.55
CA TYR A 77 -9.39 -12.02 6.97
C TYR A 77 -10.44 -11.00 7.45
N ASP A 78 -10.76 -11.06 8.75
CA ASP A 78 -11.73 -10.16 9.37
C ASP A 78 -11.06 -9.02 10.13
N ASN A 79 -9.74 -9.07 10.31
CA ASN A 79 -9.00 -7.98 10.96
C ASN A 79 -7.64 -7.82 10.29
N PHE A 80 -7.45 -6.67 9.66
CA PHE A 80 -6.26 -6.39 8.90
C PHE A 80 -4.98 -6.38 9.75
N LYS A 81 -5.03 -5.73 10.92
CA LYS A 81 -3.84 -5.62 11.77
C LYS A 81 -3.40 -6.97 12.29
N ASP A 82 -4.35 -7.83 12.64
CA ASP A 82 -4.04 -9.19 13.08
C ASP A 82 -3.41 -10.02 11.96
N GLU A 83 -3.90 -9.85 10.74
CA GLU A 83 -3.35 -10.55 9.60
C GLU A 83 -1.89 -10.13 9.35
N VAL A 84 -1.60 -8.84 9.41
CA VAL A 84 -0.23 -8.34 9.26
C VAL A 84 0.65 -8.84 10.40
N ALA A 85 0.15 -8.86 11.63
CA ALA A 85 0.92 -9.28 12.79
C ALA A 85 1.36 -10.74 12.73
N ARG A 86 0.61 -11.58 12.01
CA ARG A 86 0.98 -13.00 11.83
C ARG A 86 2.32 -13.17 11.11
N THR A 87 2.69 -12.24 10.23
CA THR A 87 3.87 -12.38 9.39
C THR A 87 4.90 -11.29 9.62
N ASP A 88 4.52 -10.14 10.16
CA ASP A 88 5.40 -8.98 10.32
C ASP A 88 4.93 -8.12 11.48
N SER A 89 5.40 -8.43 12.69
CA SER A 89 4.97 -7.71 13.90
C SER A 89 5.43 -6.25 13.90
N ASN A 90 6.60 -5.95 13.32
CA ASN A 90 7.08 -4.58 13.26
C ASN A 90 6.19 -3.72 12.36
N ARG A 91 5.79 -4.27 11.21
CA ARG A 91 4.87 -3.59 10.30
C ARG A 91 3.51 -3.40 10.96
N ALA A 92 3.04 -4.39 11.73
CA ALA A 92 1.77 -4.28 12.46
C ALA A 92 1.78 -3.12 13.45
N HIS A 93 2.89 -2.88 14.12
CA HIS A 93 3.02 -1.72 15.01
C HIS A 93 2.88 -0.41 14.23
N ALA A 94 3.53 -0.30 13.08
CA ALA A 94 3.39 0.89 12.24
C ALA A 94 1.94 1.10 11.79
N HIS A 95 1.26 0.03 11.40
CA HIS A 95 -0.14 0.11 10.99
C HIS A 95 -1.05 0.52 12.15
N HIS A 96 -0.74 0.06 13.36
CA HIS A 96 -1.50 0.47 14.55
C HIS A 96 -1.40 1.99 14.75
N ASP A 97 -0.21 2.56 14.59
CA ASP A 97 -0.02 4.00 14.73
C ASP A 97 -0.83 4.76 13.67
N VAL A 98 -0.84 4.27 12.42
CA VAL A 98 -1.65 4.87 11.35
C VAL A 98 -3.14 4.81 11.70
N TRP A 99 -3.61 3.65 12.17
CA TRP A 99 -4.99 3.47 12.58
C TRP A 99 -5.37 4.47 13.66
N GLU A 100 -4.51 4.64 14.65
CA GLU A 100 -4.75 5.56 15.76
C GLU A 100 -4.84 7.02 15.29
N VAL A 101 -3.90 7.43 14.43
CA VAL A 101 -3.89 8.79 13.89
C VAL A 101 -5.15 9.05 13.05
N LEU A 102 -5.51 8.12 12.18
CA LEU A 102 -6.69 8.27 11.34
C LEU A 102 -7.99 8.27 12.14
N GLY A 103 -7.97 7.69 13.34
CA GLY A 103 -9.12 7.75 14.25
C GLY A 103 -9.55 9.16 14.59
N LYS A 104 -8.64 10.14 14.46
CA LYS A 104 -8.95 11.55 14.66
C LYS A 104 -9.96 12.09 13.65
N LEU A 105 -10.15 11.40 12.54
CA LEU A 105 -11.12 11.81 11.52
C LEU A 105 -12.55 11.49 11.91
N GLN A 106 -12.75 10.60 12.89
CA GLN A 106 -14.08 10.15 13.29
C GLN A 106 -14.68 11.13 14.29
N PRO A 107 -15.81 11.79 13.96
CA PRO A 107 -16.46 12.72 14.87
C PRO A 107 -16.98 12.01 16.13
N GLY A 108 -16.74 12.59 17.29
CA GLY A 108 -17.25 12.05 18.55
C GLY A 108 -16.55 10.83 19.07
N GLY A 109 -15.54 10.33 18.35
CA GLY A 109 -14.75 9.20 18.80
C GLY A 109 -13.65 9.63 19.78
N PRO A 110 -12.98 8.64 20.43
CA PRO A 110 -11.95 8.95 21.41
C PRO A 110 -10.75 9.69 20.82
N TYR A 111 -10.52 9.53 19.52
CA TYR A 111 -9.43 10.23 18.81
C TYR A 111 -9.95 11.30 17.88
N GLY A 112 -11.26 11.49 17.81
CA GLY A 112 -11.86 12.43 16.88
C GLY A 112 -11.63 13.87 17.31
N ALA A 113 -11.60 14.76 16.29
CA ALA A 113 -11.50 16.18 16.55
C ALA A 113 -12.83 16.78 17.04
N GLY A 114 -13.77 15.96 17.34
CA GLY A 114 -15.08 16.39 17.73
C GLY A 114 -15.92 16.75 16.52
N GLU A 115 -16.88 17.42 16.75
CA GLU A 115 -17.93 17.73 15.81
C GLU A 115 -17.74 19.10 15.20
#